data_59c21092e78618e8cddfd4ce827768bb
#
_entry.id   59c21092e78618e8cddfd4ce827768bb
#
_cell.length_a   1.000
_cell.length_b   1.000
_cell.length_c   1.000
_cell.angle_alpha   90.00
_cell.angle_beta   90.00
_cell.angle_gamma   90.00
#
_symmetry.space_group_name_H-M   'P 1'
#
loop_
_entity.id
_entity.type
_entity.pdbx_description
1 polymer ?
#
loop_
_entity_poly.entity_id
_entity_poly.type
_entity_poly.pdbx_seq_one_letter_code
_entity_poly.pdbx_strand_id
1 'polypeptide(L)'
;DSGEPSLSHEIELEYAMPIHVPMVDVRTIGAGGGSIARVNDAGLLEVGPQSAGADPGPICYGRGGDEPTISDANLLLGRLDVSKLKSVPGAVDLAEIRAIFQKQLGDPLATDAETAAAAVLQMATTRMAGATRMVSVSLGEDPRDFSLFAFGGAGPMHATALARELGVPEVLVPARPGITNALGCIVADLKHDFVRTVNRPLDLIDIEQVIAIINAQRDEGMTLIRQEPVAIDEIRVTHSLDMQFVG
;
A
#
# COMPACT_ATOMS: atom_id res chain seq x y z
N ASP A 1 14.53 17.35 -2.25
CA ASP A 1 13.65 16.53 -1.43
C ASP A 1 13.23 17.31 -0.19
N SER A 2 11.96 17.70 -0.13
CA SER A 2 11.43 18.56 0.96
C SER A 2 11.29 17.80 2.29
N GLY A 3 11.37 16.47 2.26
CA GLY A 3 11.06 15.61 3.40
C GLY A 3 9.57 15.51 3.73
N GLU A 4 8.70 16.13 2.91
CA GLU A 4 7.26 16.03 3.09
C GLU A 4 6.65 15.05 2.07
N PRO A 5 5.60 14.28 2.48
CA PRO A 5 4.94 13.37 1.57
C PRO A 5 4.21 14.12 0.45
N SER A 6 4.17 13.53 -0.74
CA SER A 6 3.34 14.03 -1.83
C SER A 6 1.87 13.94 -1.44
N LEU A 7 1.13 15.01 -1.69
CA LEU A 7 -0.32 15.05 -1.46
C LEU A 7 -1.05 14.86 -2.78
N SER A 8 -2.04 14.00 -2.80
CA SER A 8 -3.03 13.91 -3.87
C SER A 8 -4.28 14.67 -3.43
N HIS A 9 -4.83 15.45 -4.34
CA HIS A 9 -6.08 16.16 -4.12
C HIS A 9 -7.29 15.45 -4.73
N GLU A 10 -7.06 14.35 -5.46
CA GLU A 10 -8.12 13.60 -6.15
C GLU A 10 -8.00 12.12 -5.86
N ILE A 11 -9.10 11.53 -5.40
CA ILE A 11 -9.31 10.08 -5.43
C ILE A 11 -10.31 9.78 -6.53
N GLU A 12 -9.93 8.92 -7.44
CA GLU A 12 -10.85 8.34 -8.40
C GLU A 12 -11.55 7.13 -7.76
N LEU A 13 -12.84 7.26 -7.49
CA LEU A 13 -13.69 6.13 -7.14
C LEU A 13 -14.21 5.45 -8.42
N GLU A 14 -14.88 4.29 -8.25
CA GLU A 14 -15.53 3.60 -9.35
C GLU A 14 -16.37 4.58 -10.19
N TYR A 15 -16.31 4.42 -11.53
CA TYR A 15 -17.00 5.28 -12.52
C TYR A 15 -16.44 6.72 -12.66
N ALA A 16 -15.14 6.91 -12.44
CA ALA A 16 -14.49 8.22 -12.66
C ALA A 16 -15.14 9.37 -11.88
N MET A 17 -15.64 9.11 -10.67
CA MET A 17 -16.16 10.15 -9.78
C MET A 17 -15.01 10.71 -8.94
N PRO A 18 -14.50 11.92 -9.22
CA PRO A 18 -13.42 12.50 -8.43
C PRO A 18 -13.95 12.97 -7.08
N ILE A 19 -13.29 12.56 -6.02
CA ILE A 19 -13.49 13.15 -4.69
C ILE A 19 -12.26 13.98 -4.37
N HIS A 20 -12.47 15.26 -4.14
CA HIS A 20 -11.40 16.19 -3.76
C HIS A 20 -11.22 16.18 -2.24
N VAL A 21 -10.33 15.34 -1.75
CA VAL A 21 -9.90 15.31 -0.35
C VAL A 21 -8.38 15.31 -0.32
N PRO A 22 -7.74 16.30 0.32
CA PRO A 22 -6.30 16.28 0.48
C PRO A 22 -5.87 15.03 1.26
N MET A 23 -5.02 14.21 0.67
CA MET A 23 -4.53 13.00 1.28
C MET A 23 -3.12 12.68 0.80
N VAL A 24 -2.40 11.88 1.57
CA VAL A 24 -1.12 11.31 1.10
C VAL A 24 -1.40 10.44 -0.13
N ASP A 25 -0.61 10.60 -1.19
CA ASP A 25 -0.75 9.78 -2.40
C ASP A 25 -0.41 8.31 -2.09
N VAL A 26 -1.46 7.51 -1.85
CA VAL A 26 -1.35 6.09 -1.55
C VAL A 26 -2.01 5.30 -2.66
N ARG A 27 -1.23 4.45 -3.33
CA ARG A 27 -1.72 3.57 -4.37
C ARG A 27 -1.83 2.14 -3.87
N THR A 28 -3.04 1.59 -3.94
CA THR A 28 -3.32 0.22 -3.52
C THR A 28 -3.31 -0.72 -4.71
N ILE A 29 -2.64 -1.86 -4.54
CA ILE A 29 -2.65 -2.96 -5.52
C ILE A 29 -3.21 -4.21 -4.86
N GLY A 30 -3.94 -5.03 -5.61
CA GLY A 30 -4.50 -6.29 -5.11
C GLY A 30 -3.43 -7.38 -4.98
N ALA A 31 -2.35 -7.13 -4.22
CA ALA A 31 -1.28 -8.08 -3.96
C ALA A 31 -0.83 -7.98 -2.50
N GLY A 32 -1.04 -9.05 -1.75
CA GLY A 32 -0.70 -9.15 -0.32
C GLY A 32 -0.70 -10.60 0.14
N GLY A 33 -0.38 -10.84 1.42
CA GLY A 33 -0.25 -12.19 1.96
C GLY A 33 -1.48 -13.08 1.75
N GLY A 34 -2.67 -12.51 1.80
CA GLY A 34 -3.94 -13.22 1.58
C GLY A 34 -4.35 -13.37 0.11
N SER A 35 -3.58 -12.85 -0.84
CA SER A 35 -3.94 -12.99 -2.27
C SER A 35 -3.95 -14.45 -2.68
N ILE A 36 -5.08 -14.88 -3.25
CA ILE A 36 -5.32 -16.26 -3.66
C ILE A 36 -4.56 -16.55 -4.97
N ALA A 37 -3.95 -17.72 -5.02
CA ALA A 37 -3.30 -18.25 -6.22
C ALA A 37 -4.17 -19.36 -6.81
N ARG A 38 -4.41 -19.33 -8.12
CA ARG A 38 -5.19 -20.33 -8.84
C ARG A 38 -4.65 -20.54 -10.25
N VAL A 39 -5.00 -21.65 -10.85
CA VAL A 39 -4.80 -21.89 -12.27
C VAL A 39 -6.15 -21.69 -12.95
N ASN A 40 -6.18 -20.81 -13.96
CA ASN A 40 -7.40 -20.50 -14.70
C ASN A 40 -7.72 -21.57 -15.76
N ASP A 41 -8.87 -21.45 -16.41
CA ASP A 41 -9.32 -22.39 -17.45
C ASP A 41 -8.39 -22.49 -18.67
N ALA A 42 -7.51 -21.49 -18.86
CA ALA A 42 -6.48 -21.51 -19.90
C ALA A 42 -5.18 -22.19 -19.43
N GLY A 43 -5.12 -22.72 -18.20
CA GLY A 43 -3.94 -23.36 -17.63
C GLY A 43 -2.86 -22.37 -17.17
N LEU A 44 -3.21 -21.11 -16.96
CA LEU A 44 -2.26 -20.06 -16.54
C LEU A 44 -2.41 -19.78 -15.03
N LEU A 45 -1.27 -19.62 -14.37
CA LEU A 45 -1.23 -19.20 -12.97
C LEU A 45 -1.69 -17.76 -12.83
N GLU A 46 -2.63 -17.53 -11.93
CA GLU A 46 -3.10 -16.20 -11.50
C GLU A 46 -2.88 -16.03 -10.00
N VAL A 47 -2.51 -14.81 -9.57
CA VAL A 47 -2.34 -14.46 -8.16
C VAL A 47 -3.08 -13.16 -7.88
N GLY A 48 -4.12 -13.24 -7.02
CA GLY A 48 -5.05 -12.12 -6.78
C GLY A 48 -5.83 -11.72 -8.05
N PRO A 49 -6.63 -10.64 -8.03
CA PRO A 49 -6.82 -9.70 -6.92
C PRO A 49 -7.64 -10.24 -5.74
N GLN A 50 -8.28 -11.40 -5.87
CA GLN A 50 -9.06 -12.01 -4.81
C GLN A 50 -8.17 -12.33 -3.61
N SER A 51 -8.73 -12.16 -2.41
CA SER A 51 -8.04 -12.40 -1.15
C SER A 51 -8.86 -13.32 -0.27
N ALA A 52 -8.21 -14.26 0.39
CA ALA A 52 -8.81 -15.09 1.43
C ALA A 52 -9.24 -14.29 2.68
N GLY A 53 -8.89 -13.01 2.75
CA GLY A 53 -9.22 -12.14 3.87
C GLY A 53 -8.55 -12.56 5.18
N ALA A 54 -9.22 -12.23 6.28
CA ALA A 54 -8.80 -12.61 7.63
C ALA A 54 -9.55 -13.85 8.14
N ASP A 55 -10.73 -14.10 7.60
CA ASP A 55 -11.62 -15.21 7.94
C ASP A 55 -12.25 -15.76 6.64
N PRO A 56 -12.01 -17.04 6.28
CA PRO A 56 -11.12 -17.99 6.96
C PRO A 56 -9.63 -17.63 6.86
N GLY A 57 -9.21 -16.80 5.89
CA GLY A 57 -7.82 -16.42 5.67
C GLY A 57 -6.99 -17.51 4.97
N PRO A 58 -5.66 -17.31 4.89
CA PRO A 58 -4.71 -18.29 4.39
C PRO A 58 -4.85 -19.66 5.06
N ILE A 59 -4.54 -20.74 4.34
CA ILE A 59 -4.57 -22.10 4.88
C ILE A 59 -3.70 -22.19 6.14
N CYS A 60 -2.52 -21.57 6.10
CA CYS A 60 -1.56 -21.57 7.21
C CYS A 60 -2.06 -20.86 8.48
N TYR A 61 -3.21 -20.21 8.45
CA TYR A 61 -3.82 -19.63 9.65
C TYR A 61 -4.67 -20.62 10.44
N GLY A 62 -4.94 -21.81 9.87
CA GLY A 62 -5.65 -22.88 10.58
C GLY A 62 -7.11 -22.55 10.92
N ARG A 63 -7.76 -21.70 10.12
CA ARG A 63 -9.16 -21.24 10.32
C ARG A 63 -10.13 -21.81 9.28
N GLY A 64 -9.71 -22.82 8.53
CA GLY A 64 -10.54 -23.46 7.51
C GLY A 64 -10.38 -22.88 6.10
N GLY A 65 -9.37 -22.07 5.86
CA GLY A 65 -8.99 -21.67 4.49
C GLY A 65 -8.53 -22.89 3.70
N ASP A 66 -8.92 -22.97 2.42
CA ASP A 66 -8.67 -24.10 1.52
C ASP A 66 -8.09 -23.68 0.17
N GLU A 67 -7.94 -22.38 -0.07
CA GLU A 67 -7.35 -21.83 -1.29
C GLU A 67 -5.89 -21.40 -1.04
N PRO A 68 -4.93 -21.81 -1.91
CA PRO A 68 -3.54 -21.41 -1.81
C PRO A 68 -3.37 -19.89 -1.85
N THR A 69 -2.57 -19.34 -0.94
CA THR A 69 -2.27 -17.89 -0.89
C THR A 69 -0.77 -17.62 -0.94
N ILE A 70 -0.41 -16.33 -1.09
CA ILE A 70 0.98 -15.86 -0.98
C ILE A 70 1.58 -16.22 0.39
N SER A 71 0.79 -16.14 1.48
CA SER A 71 1.27 -16.53 2.83
C SER A 71 1.61 -18.01 2.89
N ASP A 72 0.78 -18.87 2.32
CA ASP A 72 1.02 -20.31 2.27
C ASP A 72 2.24 -20.66 1.42
N ALA A 73 2.43 -19.97 0.29
CA ALA A 73 3.63 -20.09 -0.53
C ALA A 73 4.91 -19.70 0.24
N ASN A 74 4.87 -18.62 1.02
CA ASN A 74 6.00 -18.22 1.87
C ASN A 74 6.28 -19.24 2.97
N LEU A 75 5.24 -19.84 3.56
CA LEU A 75 5.40 -20.91 4.55
C LEU A 75 6.02 -22.17 3.92
N LEU A 76 5.47 -22.62 2.79
CA LEU A 76 5.93 -23.83 2.10
C LEU A 76 7.41 -23.72 1.70
N LEU A 77 7.86 -22.53 1.34
CA LEU A 77 9.26 -22.24 1.01
C LEU A 77 10.14 -21.87 2.22
N GLY A 78 9.63 -22.04 3.45
CA GLY A 78 10.39 -21.78 4.68
C GLY A 78 10.72 -20.30 4.96
N ARG A 79 10.03 -19.36 4.29
CA ARG A 79 10.21 -17.92 4.51
C ARG A 79 9.37 -17.36 5.65
N LEU A 80 8.30 -18.07 6.01
CA LEU A 80 7.37 -17.71 7.09
C LEU A 80 7.39 -18.82 8.15
N ASP A 81 7.55 -18.43 9.42
CA ASP A 81 7.42 -19.32 10.57
C ASP A 81 6.12 -19.00 11.32
N VAL A 82 5.07 -19.78 11.03
CA VAL A 82 3.75 -19.58 11.64
C VAL A 82 3.74 -19.83 13.14
N SER A 83 4.69 -20.61 13.69
CA SER A 83 4.77 -20.85 15.14
C SER A 83 5.02 -19.58 15.94
N LYS A 84 5.54 -18.54 15.29
CA LYS A 84 5.80 -17.22 15.88
C LYS A 84 4.68 -16.21 15.66
N LEU A 85 3.67 -16.56 14.87
CA LEU A 85 2.51 -15.69 14.66
C LEU A 85 1.50 -15.86 15.80
N LYS A 86 1.49 -14.91 16.74
CA LYS A 86 0.62 -14.96 17.93
C LYS A 86 -0.88 -14.99 17.60
N SER A 87 -1.27 -14.57 16.40
CA SER A 87 -2.66 -14.54 15.93
C SER A 87 -3.12 -15.84 15.27
N VAL A 88 -2.23 -16.83 15.10
CA VAL A 88 -2.54 -18.12 14.49
C VAL A 88 -2.71 -19.17 15.61
N PRO A 89 -3.93 -19.64 15.87
CA PRO A 89 -4.16 -20.71 16.84
C PRO A 89 -3.78 -22.07 16.23
N GLY A 90 -2.88 -22.76 16.88
CA GLY A 90 -2.60 -24.16 16.57
C GLY A 90 -1.36 -24.44 15.72
N ALA A 91 -1.03 -25.72 15.61
CA ALA A 91 0.02 -26.18 14.71
C ALA A 91 -0.55 -26.37 13.30
N VAL A 92 0.17 -25.85 12.32
CA VAL A 92 -0.18 -26.02 10.92
C VAL A 92 0.55 -27.24 10.38
N ASP A 93 -0.17 -28.15 9.75
CA ASP A 93 0.44 -29.29 9.06
C ASP A 93 0.99 -28.84 7.70
N LEU A 94 2.32 -28.75 7.63
CA LEU A 94 3.00 -28.41 6.38
C LEU A 94 2.76 -29.44 5.26
N ALA A 95 2.53 -30.72 5.62
CA ALA A 95 2.24 -31.76 4.64
C ALA A 95 0.84 -31.56 4.03
N GLU A 96 -0.12 -31.12 4.82
CA GLU A 96 -1.46 -30.78 4.31
C GLU A 96 -1.41 -29.60 3.33
N ILE A 97 -0.70 -28.50 3.70
CA ILE A 97 -0.53 -27.36 2.81
C ILE A 97 0.16 -27.77 1.50
N ARG A 98 1.22 -28.58 1.60
CA ARG A 98 1.91 -29.11 0.41
C ARG A 98 0.95 -29.92 -0.49
N ALA A 99 0.13 -30.77 0.10
CA ALA A 99 -0.84 -31.56 -0.65
C ALA A 99 -1.89 -30.69 -1.37
N ILE A 100 -2.37 -29.64 -0.71
CA ILE A 100 -3.30 -28.68 -1.32
C ILE A 100 -2.61 -27.92 -2.47
N PHE A 101 -1.39 -27.42 -2.26
CA PHE A 101 -0.60 -26.77 -3.32
C PHE A 101 -0.35 -27.69 -4.51
N GLN A 102 0.01 -28.96 -4.24
CA GLN A 102 0.22 -29.94 -5.32
C GLN A 102 -1.06 -30.12 -6.13
N LYS A 103 -2.17 -30.39 -5.44
CA LYS A 103 -3.45 -30.66 -6.10
C LYS A 103 -4.00 -29.46 -6.88
N GLN A 104 -3.94 -28.25 -6.30
CA GLN A 104 -4.62 -27.09 -6.88
C GLN A 104 -3.73 -26.29 -7.85
N LEU A 105 -2.42 -26.35 -7.70
CA LEU A 105 -1.47 -25.60 -8.53
C LEU A 105 -0.45 -26.50 -9.23
N GLY A 106 0.19 -27.42 -8.49
CA GLY A 106 1.24 -28.28 -9.01
C GLY A 106 0.76 -29.18 -10.14
N ASP A 107 -0.28 -29.95 -9.91
CA ASP A 107 -0.84 -30.89 -10.90
C ASP A 107 -1.31 -30.17 -12.18
N PRO A 108 -2.11 -29.08 -12.10
CA PRO A 108 -2.52 -28.33 -13.29
C PRO A 108 -1.36 -27.69 -14.05
N LEU A 109 -0.29 -27.29 -13.35
CA LEU A 109 0.91 -26.68 -13.95
C LEU A 109 1.97 -27.72 -14.35
N ALA A 110 1.71 -29.02 -14.14
CA ALA A 110 2.65 -30.13 -14.37
C ALA A 110 4.00 -29.95 -13.64
N THR A 111 3.96 -29.54 -12.37
CA THR A 111 5.15 -29.28 -11.55
C THR A 111 4.92 -29.73 -10.09
N ASP A 112 5.93 -29.64 -9.23
CA ASP A 112 5.78 -29.89 -7.80
C ASP A 112 5.26 -28.69 -7.02
N ALA A 113 4.82 -28.90 -5.78
CA ALA A 113 4.21 -27.89 -4.93
C ALA A 113 5.16 -26.73 -4.61
N GLU A 114 6.43 -27.00 -4.39
CA GLU A 114 7.47 -26.01 -4.10
C GLU A 114 7.75 -25.13 -5.30
N THR A 115 7.86 -25.71 -6.49
CA THR A 115 8.02 -24.97 -7.73
C THR A 115 6.78 -24.10 -8.02
N ALA A 116 5.58 -24.63 -7.80
CA ALA A 116 4.34 -23.84 -7.90
C ALA A 116 4.32 -22.69 -6.90
N ALA A 117 4.73 -22.92 -5.64
CA ALA A 117 4.83 -21.87 -4.63
C ALA A 117 5.85 -20.78 -5.01
N ALA A 118 6.99 -21.17 -5.59
CA ALA A 118 7.97 -20.21 -6.10
C ALA A 118 7.39 -19.36 -7.24
N ALA A 119 6.63 -19.97 -8.16
CA ALA A 119 5.94 -19.26 -9.24
C ALA A 119 4.90 -18.27 -8.71
N VAL A 120 4.14 -18.62 -7.66
CA VAL A 120 3.21 -17.71 -6.98
C VAL A 120 3.94 -16.47 -6.47
N LEU A 121 5.07 -16.64 -5.78
CA LEU A 121 5.85 -15.50 -5.26
C LEU A 121 6.48 -14.67 -6.38
N GLN A 122 6.93 -15.29 -7.46
CA GLN A 122 7.46 -14.57 -8.62
C GLN A 122 6.38 -13.73 -9.28
N MET A 123 5.17 -14.28 -9.48
CA MET A 123 4.03 -13.56 -10.05
C MET A 123 3.64 -12.36 -9.17
N ALA A 124 3.57 -12.56 -7.85
CA ALA A 124 3.30 -11.49 -6.90
C ALA A 124 4.35 -10.37 -6.99
N THR A 125 5.63 -10.74 -7.03
CA THR A 125 6.74 -9.78 -7.16
C THR A 125 6.64 -8.98 -8.46
N THR A 126 6.38 -9.63 -9.58
CA THR A 126 6.24 -8.97 -10.89
C THR A 126 5.08 -7.98 -10.90
N ARG A 127 3.93 -8.34 -10.30
CA ARG A 127 2.78 -7.44 -10.17
C ARG A 127 3.09 -6.22 -9.30
N MET A 128 3.73 -6.43 -8.14
CA MET A 128 4.14 -5.34 -7.26
C MET A 128 5.16 -4.42 -7.95
N ALA A 129 6.14 -4.99 -8.66
CA ALA A 129 7.12 -4.22 -9.41
C ALA A 129 6.48 -3.38 -10.52
N GLY A 130 5.52 -3.97 -11.27
CA GLY A 130 4.77 -3.26 -12.29
C GLY A 130 4.03 -2.06 -11.74
N ALA A 131 3.33 -2.23 -10.62
CA ALA A 131 2.62 -1.14 -9.95
C ALA A 131 3.57 -0.05 -9.43
N THR A 132 4.69 -0.42 -8.83
CA THR A 132 5.72 0.53 -8.36
C THR A 132 6.31 1.33 -9.52
N ARG A 133 6.61 0.67 -10.65
CA ARG A 133 7.08 1.36 -11.87
C ARG A 133 6.04 2.34 -12.40
N MET A 134 4.77 1.97 -12.41
CA MET A 134 3.70 2.88 -12.86
C MET A 134 3.66 4.16 -12.02
N VAL A 135 3.80 4.06 -10.70
CA VAL A 135 3.83 5.22 -9.81
C VAL A 135 5.07 6.08 -10.08
N SER A 136 6.26 5.51 -10.10
CA SER A 136 7.51 6.27 -10.29
C SER A 136 7.57 6.91 -11.68
N VAL A 137 7.19 6.18 -12.73
CA VAL A 137 7.15 6.71 -14.10
C VAL A 137 6.14 7.84 -14.25
N SER A 138 4.96 7.73 -13.59
CA SER A 138 3.96 8.82 -13.63
C SER A 138 4.46 10.11 -12.97
N LEU A 139 5.42 10.01 -12.06
CA LEU A 139 6.09 11.15 -11.41
C LEU A 139 7.36 11.59 -12.15
N GLY A 140 7.76 10.90 -13.21
CA GLY A 140 9.00 11.17 -13.93
C GLY A 140 10.26 10.71 -13.20
N GLU A 141 10.12 9.82 -12.23
CA GLU A 141 11.19 9.38 -11.34
C GLU A 141 11.68 7.97 -11.71
N ASP A 142 12.97 7.72 -11.52
CA ASP A 142 13.56 6.38 -11.69
C ASP A 142 13.62 5.65 -10.35
N PRO A 143 13.00 4.46 -10.21
CA PRO A 143 13.07 3.69 -8.96
C PRO A 143 14.49 3.40 -8.48
N ARG A 144 15.47 3.37 -9.38
CA ARG A 144 16.88 3.09 -9.06
C ARG A 144 17.54 4.20 -8.25
N ASP A 145 16.96 5.38 -8.22
CA ASP A 145 17.47 6.54 -7.47
C ASP A 145 16.90 6.60 -6.04
N PHE A 146 16.09 5.60 -5.65
CA PHE A 146 15.41 5.55 -4.37
C PHE A 146 15.81 4.33 -3.54
N SER A 147 15.58 4.42 -2.23
CA SER A 147 15.58 3.28 -1.31
C SER A 147 14.17 2.72 -1.14
N LEU A 148 14.01 1.41 -1.13
CA LEU A 148 12.72 0.77 -0.86
C LEU A 148 12.50 0.65 0.64
N PHE A 149 11.54 1.41 1.18
CA PHE A 149 11.14 1.30 2.58
C PHE A 149 10.01 0.28 2.73
N ALA A 150 10.32 -0.86 3.37
CA ALA A 150 9.40 -1.99 3.47
C ALA A 150 8.89 -2.19 4.90
N PHE A 151 7.58 -2.10 5.09
CA PHE A 151 6.94 -2.26 6.39
C PHE A 151 5.58 -2.97 6.25
N GLY A 152 4.85 -3.13 7.38
CA GLY A 152 3.63 -3.93 7.45
C GLY A 152 3.91 -5.40 7.71
N GLY A 153 2.88 -6.24 7.63
CA GLY A 153 2.98 -7.67 7.93
C GLY A 153 3.75 -8.47 6.89
N ALA A 154 3.43 -8.29 5.61
CA ALA A 154 4.00 -9.06 4.49
C ALA A 154 5.10 -8.31 3.72
N GLY A 155 5.10 -6.96 3.73
CA GLY A 155 6.01 -6.13 2.95
C GLY A 155 7.47 -6.55 3.03
N PRO A 156 8.06 -6.71 4.23
CA PRO A 156 9.46 -7.08 4.38
C PRO A 156 9.85 -8.43 3.75
N MET A 157 8.93 -9.38 3.67
CA MET A 157 9.20 -10.71 3.07
C MET A 157 9.40 -10.63 1.55
N HIS A 158 8.82 -9.62 0.89
CA HIS A 158 8.90 -9.42 -0.55
C HIS A 158 9.96 -8.39 -0.95
N ALA A 159 10.43 -7.59 0.00
CA ALA A 159 11.21 -6.39 -0.26
C ALA A 159 12.48 -6.63 -1.08
N THR A 160 13.26 -7.66 -0.75
CA THR A 160 14.51 -7.96 -1.47
C THR A 160 14.28 -8.47 -2.89
N ALA A 161 13.23 -9.28 -3.09
CA ALA A 161 12.86 -9.74 -4.43
C ALA A 161 12.35 -8.56 -5.28
N LEU A 162 11.53 -7.70 -4.67
CA LEU A 162 11.01 -6.51 -5.32
C LEU A 162 12.12 -5.51 -5.68
N ALA A 163 13.05 -5.25 -4.76
CA ALA A 163 14.19 -4.37 -5.00
C ALA A 163 15.05 -4.86 -6.18
N ARG A 164 15.31 -6.17 -6.26
CA ARG A 164 16.04 -6.77 -7.40
C ARG A 164 15.29 -6.59 -8.71
N GLU A 165 14.00 -6.81 -8.71
CA GLU A 165 13.14 -6.66 -9.89
C GLU A 165 13.06 -5.20 -10.38
N LEU A 166 13.09 -4.23 -9.45
CA LEU A 166 13.07 -2.80 -9.74
C LEU A 166 14.46 -2.21 -10.03
N GLY A 167 15.53 -2.90 -9.63
CA GLY A 167 16.89 -2.38 -9.67
C GLY A 167 17.18 -1.37 -8.54
N VAL A 168 16.34 -1.34 -7.49
CA VAL A 168 16.52 -0.47 -6.32
C VAL A 168 17.75 -0.93 -5.52
N PRO A 169 18.71 -0.03 -5.22
CA PRO A 169 19.99 -0.42 -4.62
C PRO A 169 19.89 -0.76 -3.12
N GLU A 170 18.89 -0.24 -2.43
CA GLU A 170 18.80 -0.33 -0.98
C GLU A 170 17.39 -0.66 -0.51
N VAL A 171 17.30 -1.52 0.51
CA VAL A 171 16.05 -1.85 1.21
C VAL A 171 16.16 -1.46 2.67
N LEU A 172 15.27 -0.60 3.14
CA LEU A 172 15.14 -0.22 4.53
C LEU A 172 13.95 -0.95 5.17
N VAL A 173 14.23 -1.70 6.22
CA VAL A 173 13.19 -2.36 7.03
C VAL A 173 13.30 -1.82 8.45
N PRO A 174 12.26 -1.15 8.98
CA PRO A 174 12.31 -0.63 10.35
C PRO A 174 12.37 -1.77 11.38
N ALA A 175 12.86 -1.48 12.57
CA ALA A 175 13.03 -2.48 13.64
C ALA A 175 11.72 -3.19 14.03
N ARG A 176 10.58 -2.55 13.79
CA ARG A 176 9.25 -3.09 14.10
C ARG A 176 8.30 -2.85 12.91
N PRO A 177 8.52 -3.54 11.78
CA PRO A 177 7.81 -3.25 10.55
C PRO A 177 6.30 -3.45 10.66
N GLY A 178 5.84 -4.42 11.45
CA GLY A 178 4.41 -4.74 11.60
C GLY A 178 3.59 -3.69 12.34
N ILE A 179 4.21 -2.74 13.04
CA ILE A 179 3.53 -1.68 13.79
C ILE A 179 3.93 -0.27 13.34
N THR A 180 4.63 -0.14 12.23
CA THR A 180 5.14 1.16 11.74
C THR A 180 4.01 2.16 11.50
N ASN A 181 2.87 1.71 10.93
CA ASN A 181 1.71 2.57 10.73
C ASN A 181 1.11 3.06 12.06
N ALA A 182 1.00 2.17 13.05
CA ALA A 182 0.51 2.55 14.37
C ALA A 182 1.44 3.56 15.06
N LEU A 183 2.76 3.39 14.91
CA LEU A 183 3.72 4.39 15.38
C LEU A 183 3.55 5.71 14.65
N GLY A 184 3.33 5.68 13.32
CA GLY A 184 3.04 6.88 12.54
C GLY A 184 1.83 7.63 13.07
N CYS A 185 0.74 6.93 13.40
CA CYS A 185 -0.45 7.55 13.97
C CYS A 185 -0.21 8.21 15.35
N ILE A 186 0.75 7.70 16.12
CA ILE A 186 1.08 8.26 17.46
C ILE A 186 1.96 9.51 17.35
N VAL A 187 2.86 9.55 16.35
CA VAL A 187 3.85 10.63 16.22
C VAL A 187 3.47 11.67 15.17
N ALA A 188 2.39 11.43 14.42
CA ALA A 188 1.91 12.39 13.44
C ALA A 188 1.34 13.62 14.13
N ASP A 189 1.65 14.80 13.57
CA ASP A 189 1.05 16.05 13.99
C ASP A 189 -0.42 16.13 13.56
N LEU A 190 -1.20 16.91 14.30
CA LEU A 190 -2.55 17.27 13.88
C LEU A 190 -2.49 18.19 12.65
N LYS A 191 -3.27 17.86 11.62
CA LYS A 191 -3.33 18.63 10.39
C LYS A 191 -4.79 18.85 9.97
N HIS A 192 -5.12 20.09 9.65
CA HIS A 192 -6.37 20.47 9.02
C HIS A 192 -6.07 21.12 7.68
N ASP A 193 -6.65 20.61 6.61
CA ASP A 193 -6.50 21.13 5.26
C ASP A 193 -7.79 21.83 4.81
N PHE A 194 -7.66 23.01 4.23
CA PHE A 194 -8.77 23.80 3.72
C PHE A 194 -8.54 24.12 2.25
N VAL A 195 -9.46 23.73 1.38
CA VAL A 195 -9.39 23.99 -0.04
C VAL A 195 -10.52 24.92 -0.47
N ARG A 196 -10.21 25.93 -1.27
CA ARG A 196 -11.17 26.81 -1.91
C ARG A 196 -10.81 27.00 -3.37
N THR A 197 -11.74 26.70 -4.25
CA THR A 197 -11.55 26.87 -5.68
C THR A 197 -11.87 28.31 -6.07
N VAL A 198 -10.92 28.98 -6.76
CA VAL A 198 -11.10 30.33 -7.33
C VAL A 198 -11.47 30.25 -8.81
N ASN A 199 -10.91 29.32 -9.57
CA ASN A 199 -11.15 29.01 -10.98
C ASN A 199 -11.30 30.26 -11.87
N ARG A 200 -10.28 31.09 -11.92
CA ARG A 200 -10.22 32.30 -12.74
C ARG A 200 -8.87 32.42 -13.42
N PRO A 201 -8.79 33.02 -14.61
CA PRO A 201 -7.53 33.44 -15.22
C PRO A 201 -6.73 34.34 -14.30
N LEU A 202 -5.40 34.20 -14.29
CA LEU A 202 -4.50 34.91 -13.36
C LEU A 202 -4.60 36.46 -13.48
N ASP A 203 -4.82 36.95 -14.69
CA ASP A 203 -5.01 38.36 -14.98
C ASP A 203 -6.36 38.95 -14.51
N LEU A 204 -7.32 38.06 -14.16
CA LEU A 204 -8.64 38.45 -13.66
C LEU A 204 -8.81 38.15 -12.16
N ILE A 205 -7.74 37.74 -11.48
CA ILE A 205 -7.77 37.46 -10.04
C ILE A 205 -7.76 38.77 -9.25
N ASP A 206 -8.75 38.88 -8.37
CA ASP A 206 -8.74 39.89 -7.31
C ASP A 206 -7.93 39.40 -6.13
N ILE A 207 -6.75 40.01 -5.91
CA ILE A 207 -5.83 39.64 -4.83
C ILE A 207 -6.47 39.87 -3.45
N GLU A 208 -7.29 40.92 -3.30
CA GLU A 208 -8.00 41.17 -2.02
C GLU A 208 -8.98 40.03 -1.69
N GLN A 209 -9.66 39.49 -2.70
CA GLN A 209 -10.52 38.33 -2.54
C GLN A 209 -9.72 37.09 -2.12
N VAL A 210 -8.55 36.86 -2.72
CA VAL A 210 -7.67 35.72 -2.34
C VAL A 210 -7.20 35.88 -0.90
N ILE A 211 -6.76 37.06 -0.50
CA ILE A 211 -6.34 37.35 0.88
C ILE A 211 -7.49 37.15 1.86
N ALA A 212 -8.71 37.55 1.50
CA ALA A 212 -9.89 37.33 2.33
C ALA A 212 -10.19 35.83 2.52
N ILE A 213 -10.06 35.02 1.46
CA ILE A 213 -10.20 33.56 1.53
C ILE A 213 -9.16 32.95 2.47
N ILE A 214 -7.88 33.31 2.30
CA ILE A 214 -6.77 32.83 3.13
C ILE A 214 -7.00 33.15 4.61
N ASN A 215 -7.41 34.39 4.91
CA ASN A 215 -7.69 34.80 6.28
C ASN A 215 -8.88 34.03 6.87
N ALA A 216 -9.94 33.83 6.11
CA ALA A 216 -11.10 33.06 6.56
C ALA A 216 -10.74 31.60 6.86
N GLN A 217 -9.95 30.95 5.98
CA GLN A 217 -9.47 29.58 6.20
C GLN A 217 -8.55 29.48 7.41
N ARG A 218 -7.66 30.45 7.61
CA ARG A 218 -6.79 30.50 8.79
C ARG A 218 -7.61 30.62 10.07
N ASP A 219 -8.60 31.51 10.12
CA ASP A 219 -9.42 31.75 11.31
C ASP A 219 -10.31 30.54 11.64
N GLU A 220 -10.83 29.86 10.61
CA GLU A 220 -11.53 28.57 10.73
C GLU A 220 -10.59 27.51 11.30
N GLY A 221 -9.38 27.34 10.74
CA GLY A 221 -8.37 26.39 11.20
C GLY A 221 -7.95 26.65 12.65
N MET A 222 -7.71 27.92 13.01
CA MET A 222 -7.39 28.31 14.38
C MET A 222 -8.51 28.00 15.37
N THR A 223 -9.76 28.04 14.91
CA THR A 223 -10.92 27.70 15.73
C THR A 223 -11.00 26.18 15.95
N LEU A 224 -10.83 25.39 14.89
CA LEU A 224 -10.88 23.94 14.97
C LEU A 224 -9.75 23.37 15.81
N ILE A 225 -8.52 23.83 15.58
CA ILE A 225 -7.37 23.30 16.29
C ILE A 225 -7.41 23.57 17.79
N ARG A 226 -8.04 24.68 18.22
CA ARG A 226 -8.25 24.98 19.65
C ARG A 226 -9.31 24.11 20.32
N GLN A 227 -10.14 23.42 19.54
CA GLN A 227 -11.18 22.50 20.05
C GLN A 227 -10.63 21.06 20.19
N GLU A 228 -9.43 20.79 19.68
CA GLU A 228 -8.82 19.48 19.79
C GLU A 228 -8.50 19.15 21.26
N PRO A 229 -8.75 17.90 21.70
CA PRO A 229 -8.60 17.50 23.10
C PRO A 229 -7.13 17.17 23.45
N VAL A 230 -6.15 17.84 22.82
CA VAL A 230 -4.72 17.60 23.00
C VAL A 230 -4.00 18.91 23.28
N ALA A 231 -2.87 18.84 23.98
CA ALA A 231 -1.99 19.99 24.16
C ALA A 231 -1.32 20.35 22.84
N ILE A 232 -1.33 21.62 22.48
CA ILE A 232 -0.74 22.14 21.24
C ILE A 232 0.42 23.05 21.64
N ASP A 233 1.62 22.66 21.24
CA ASP A 233 2.84 23.40 21.53
C ASP A 233 3.11 24.50 20.49
N GLU A 234 2.88 24.18 19.21
CA GLU A 234 3.13 25.07 18.07
C GLU A 234 2.03 24.90 17.02
N ILE A 235 1.63 26.00 16.38
CA ILE A 235 0.74 25.98 15.21
C ILE A 235 1.50 26.55 14.03
N ARG A 236 1.63 25.74 12.98
CA ARG A 236 2.20 26.14 11.71
C ARG A 236 1.10 26.28 10.67
N VAL A 237 1.06 27.41 9.99
CA VAL A 237 0.10 27.67 8.90
C VAL A 237 0.87 27.80 7.61
N THR A 238 0.50 26.99 6.61
CA THR A 238 1.09 27.04 5.26
C THR A 238 0.00 27.34 4.25
N HIS A 239 0.29 28.20 3.28
CA HIS A 239 -0.61 28.53 2.19
C HIS A 239 0.00 28.10 0.87
N SER A 240 -0.80 27.49 -0.01
CA SER A 240 -0.42 27.15 -1.37
C SER A 240 -1.50 27.58 -2.36
N LEU A 241 -1.10 27.83 -3.60
CA LEU A 241 -1.99 28.13 -4.72
C LEU A 241 -1.66 27.14 -5.84
N ASP A 242 -2.65 26.31 -6.19
CA ASP A 242 -2.53 25.41 -7.32
C ASP A 242 -2.96 26.16 -8.58
N MET A 243 -2.06 26.20 -9.56
CA MET A 243 -2.28 26.86 -10.84
C MET A 243 -2.01 25.90 -11.98
N GLN A 244 -2.81 25.98 -13.05
CA GLN A 244 -2.59 25.22 -14.26
C GLN A 244 -2.55 26.13 -15.48
N PHE A 245 -1.80 25.72 -16.49
CA PHE A 245 -1.83 26.42 -17.77
C PHE A 245 -3.16 26.16 -18.47
N VAL A 246 -3.73 27.22 -19.03
CA VAL A 246 -4.87 27.08 -19.92
C VAL A 246 -4.33 26.68 -21.28
N GLY A 247 -4.55 25.42 -21.68
CA GLY A 247 -4.15 24.87 -22.98
C GLY A 247 -5.26 24.98 -24.01
#